data_e54aed19fa98d15381acc4251f88c5ab
#
_entry.id   e54aed19fa98d15381acc4251f88c5ab
#
_cell.length_a   1.000
_cell.length_b   1.000
_cell.length_c   1.000
_cell.angle_alpha   90.00
_cell.angle_beta   90.00
_cell.angle_gamma   90.00
#
_symmetry.space_group_name_H-M   'P 1'
#
loop_
_entity.id
_entity.type
_entity.pdbx_description
1 polymer ?
#
loop_
_entity_poly.entity_id
_entity_poly.type
_entity_poly.pdbx_seq_one_letter_code
_entity_poly.pdbx_strand_id
1 'polypeptide(L)'
;MHLPFTASVLLAICTAFPAFATDKDDSSASGAAVIREMNLARQNPAIYATFLQELRSRINGNVLVLPGKTQLRTKEGTAAIDEAIRFLQNAQPLPPLTISRGMSQAAADHCADQADGGFGHEGKDRSRGGQRIARYGTARGSWGENISYGKSTARDVVLALIIDDGLPARKHRANIFNPNFNFAGAAFGPHARFRTMCSMDFAGGYVERGETPVNALVAKNF
;
A
#
# COMPACT_ATOMS: atom_id res chain seq x y z
N MET A 1 -0.12 -9.35 -71.54
CA MET A 1 0.38 -10.16 -70.42
C MET A 1 0.30 -9.26 -69.19
N HIS A 2 -0.85 -9.28 -68.41
CA HIS A 2 -1.13 -8.42 -67.29
C HIS A 2 -1.00 -9.25 -66.00
N LEU A 3 -0.08 -8.84 -65.14
CA LEU A 3 0.05 -9.39 -63.79
C LEU A 3 -0.87 -8.61 -62.85
N PRO A 4 -1.63 -9.25 -61.94
CA PRO A 4 -2.43 -8.54 -60.96
C PRO A 4 -1.60 -8.17 -59.74
N PHE A 5 -1.76 -6.92 -59.28
CA PHE A 5 -1.27 -6.40 -58.01
C PHE A 5 -2.13 -6.97 -56.88
N THR A 6 -1.51 -7.73 -56.00
CA THR A 6 -2.13 -8.15 -54.73
C THR A 6 -1.90 -7.10 -53.66
N ALA A 7 -2.97 -6.43 -53.25
CA ALA A 7 -2.94 -5.49 -52.12
C ALA A 7 -2.98 -6.28 -50.81
N SER A 8 -1.89 -6.23 -50.04
CA SER A 8 -1.83 -6.72 -48.65
C SER A 8 -2.54 -5.74 -47.73
N VAL A 9 -3.67 -6.15 -47.17
CA VAL A 9 -4.37 -5.40 -46.13
C VAL A 9 -3.67 -5.70 -44.80
N LEU A 10 -2.95 -4.71 -44.24
CA LEU A 10 -2.46 -4.75 -42.86
C LEU A 10 -3.64 -4.50 -41.92
N LEU A 11 -4.09 -5.54 -41.21
CA LEU A 11 -5.07 -5.46 -40.15
C LEU A 11 -4.37 -4.94 -38.90
N ALA A 12 -4.53 -3.62 -38.58
CA ALA A 12 -4.08 -3.03 -37.33
C ALA A 12 -4.98 -3.54 -36.21
N ILE A 13 -4.47 -4.45 -35.38
CA ILE A 13 -5.14 -4.86 -34.14
C ILE A 13 -4.94 -3.71 -33.12
N CYS A 14 -5.94 -2.84 -33.02
CA CYS A 14 -6.05 -1.87 -31.94
C CYS A 14 -6.45 -2.62 -30.67
N THR A 15 -5.48 -3.01 -29.84
CA THR A 15 -5.76 -3.49 -28.48
C THR A 15 -6.19 -2.28 -27.65
N ALA A 16 -7.50 -2.10 -27.49
CA ALA A 16 -8.04 -1.16 -26.53
C ALA A 16 -7.65 -1.63 -25.13
N PHE A 17 -6.72 -0.94 -24.49
CA PHE A 17 -6.51 -1.07 -23.06
C PHE A 17 -7.80 -0.62 -22.36
N PRO A 18 -8.34 -1.40 -21.41
CA PRO A 18 -9.45 -0.91 -20.62
C PRO A 18 -9.00 0.34 -19.90
N ALA A 19 -9.67 1.46 -20.14
CA ALA A 19 -9.52 2.65 -19.33
C ALA A 19 -9.92 2.25 -17.90
N PHE A 20 -8.94 2.22 -17.01
CA PHE A 20 -9.22 2.10 -15.58
C PHE A 20 -10.07 3.32 -15.22
N ALA A 21 -11.35 3.07 -14.91
CA ALA A 21 -12.23 4.08 -14.38
C ALA A 21 -11.54 4.65 -13.14
N THR A 22 -11.14 5.91 -13.20
CA THR A 22 -10.73 6.65 -12.01
C THR A 22 -12.01 6.90 -11.21
N ASP A 23 -12.29 6.00 -10.26
CA ASP A 23 -13.36 6.21 -9.30
C ASP A 23 -13.08 7.55 -8.60
N LYS A 24 -13.98 8.49 -8.78
CA LYS A 24 -13.91 9.84 -8.19
C LYS A 24 -13.87 9.83 -6.65
N ASP A 25 -14.05 8.66 -6.04
CA ASP A 25 -14.11 8.48 -4.58
C ASP A 25 -12.75 8.10 -3.95
N ASP A 26 -11.69 7.91 -4.76
CA ASP A 26 -10.36 7.47 -4.30
C ASP A 26 -9.47 8.63 -3.81
N SER A 27 -9.95 9.88 -3.84
CA SER A 27 -9.24 11.04 -3.30
C SER A 27 -9.39 11.21 -1.79
N SER A 28 -10.34 10.49 -1.16
CA SER A 28 -10.51 10.55 0.29
C SER A 28 -9.51 9.64 1.00
N ALA A 29 -8.76 10.20 1.95
CA ALA A 29 -7.85 9.46 2.80
C ALA A 29 -8.64 8.50 3.72
N SER A 30 -8.81 7.25 3.29
CA SER A 30 -9.42 6.20 4.10
C SER A 30 -8.52 4.97 4.18
N GLY A 31 -8.59 4.23 5.29
CA GLY A 31 -7.83 3.00 5.45
C GLY A 31 -8.12 1.98 4.34
N ALA A 32 -9.39 1.86 3.94
CA ALA A 32 -9.78 0.96 2.85
C ALA A 32 -9.16 1.38 1.50
N ALA A 33 -9.07 2.68 1.21
CA ALA A 33 -8.42 3.19 0.00
C ALA A 33 -6.91 2.84 0.00
N VAL A 34 -6.24 2.91 1.15
CA VAL A 34 -4.82 2.51 1.26
C VAL A 34 -4.64 1.01 0.96
N ILE A 35 -5.54 0.15 1.46
CA ILE A 35 -5.46 -1.28 1.19
C ILE A 35 -5.72 -1.57 -0.29
N ARG A 36 -6.70 -0.90 -0.92
CA ARG A 36 -6.92 -1.01 -2.37
C ARG A 36 -5.70 -0.57 -3.17
N GLU A 37 -5.06 0.53 -2.78
CA GLU A 37 -3.85 1.03 -3.44
C GLU A 37 -2.66 0.06 -3.25
N MET A 38 -2.47 -0.52 -2.06
CA MET A 38 -1.48 -1.59 -1.85
C MET A 38 -1.77 -2.81 -2.72
N ASN A 39 -3.04 -3.17 -2.87
CA ASN A 39 -3.45 -4.29 -3.73
C ASN A 39 -3.20 -4.00 -5.21
N LEU A 40 -3.38 -2.77 -5.66
CA LEU A 40 -3.00 -2.36 -7.01
C LEU A 40 -1.49 -2.57 -7.24
N ALA A 41 -0.65 -2.14 -6.28
CA ALA A 41 0.80 -2.33 -6.36
C ALA A 41 1.19 -3.82 -6.33
N ARG A 42 0.57 -4.62 -5.46
CA ARG A 42 0.83 -6.06 -5.35
C ARG A 42 0.45 -6.84 -6.61
N GLN A 43 -0.73 -6.56 -7.17
CA GLN A 43 -1.26 -7.28 -8.32
C GLN A 43 -0.62 -6.82 -9.65
N ASN A 44 -0.21 -5.56 -9.73
CA ASN A 44 0.31 -4.94 -10.96
C ASN A 44 1.59 -4.15 -10.69
N PRO A 45 2.67 -4.78 -10.20
CA PRO A 45 3.87 -4.06 -9.78
C PRO A 45 4.53 -3.31 -10.95
N ALA A 46 4.56 -3.87 -12.14
CA ALA A 46 5.14 -3.21 -13.32
C ALA A 46 4.35 -1.94 -13.73
N ILE A 47 3.00 -1.99 -13.63
CA ILE A 47 2.17 -0.79 -13.85
C ILE A 47 2.42 0.21 -12.72
N TYR A 48 2.53 -0.25 -11.48
CA TYR A 48 2.78 0.63 -10.34
C TYR A 48 4.15 1.35 -10.45
N ALA A 49 5.14 0.74 -11.09
CA ALA A 49 6.42 1.35 -11.39
C ALA A 49 6.28 2.62 -12.23
N THR A 50 5.27 2.73 -13.11
CA THR A 50 5.07 3.93 -13.94
C THR A 50 4.73 5.17 -13.09
N PHE A 51 4.02 5.00 -11.98
CA PHE A 51 3.73 6.10 -11.05
C PHE A 51 5.01 6.61 -10.35
N LEU A 52 5.93 5.69 -10.05
CA LEU A 52 7.23 6.07 -9.50
C LEU A 52 8.11 6.76 -10.55
N GLN A 53 8.05 6.33 -11.81
CA GLN A 53 8.77 6.98 -12.91
C GLN A 53 8.29 8.42 -13.11
N GLU A 54 6.97 8.65 -13.06
CA GLU A 54 6.41 10.01 -13.09
C GLU A 54 6.90 10.84 -11.89
N LEU A 55 6.84 10.28 -10.68
CA LEU A 55 7.32 10.97 -9.48
C LEU A 55 8.82 11.27 -9.56
N ARG A 56 9.61 10.33 -10.08
CA ARG A 56 11.06 10.45 -10.27
C ARG A 56 11.42 11.62 -11.18
N SER A 57 10.64 11.88 -12.24
CA SER A 57 10.86 13.02 -13.15
C SER A 57 10.72 14.38 -12.46
N ARG A 58 10.09 14.43 -11.29
CA ARG A 58 9.88 15.64 -10.49
C ARG A 58 10.94 15.83 -9.40
N ILE A 59 11.95 14.97 -9.33
CA ILE A 59 13.07 15.10 -8.40
C ILE A 59 14.23 15.80 -9.10
N ASN A 60 14.65 16.94 -8.53
CA ASN A 60 15.82 17.68 -8.94
C ASN A 60 16.86 17.63 -7.81
N GLY A 61 17.99 16.94 -8.05
CA GLY A 61 18.94 16.62 -6.99
C GLY A 61 18.27 15.84 -5.86
N ASN A 62 18.18 16.44 -4.68
CA ASN A 62 17.52 15.86 -3.49
C ASN A 62 16.16 16.50 -3.19
N VAL A 63 15.58 17.24 -4.13
CA VAL A 63 14.33 17.98 -3.91
C VAL A 63 13.23 17.45 -4.83
N LEU A 64 12.15 16.95 -4.23
CA LEU A 64 10.92 16.61 -4.94
C LEU A 64 10.04 17.85 -5.04
N VAL A 65 9.72 18.25 -6.29
CA VAL A 65 8.88 19.40 -6.60
C VAL A 65 7.55 18.93 -7.17
N LEU A 66 6.46 19.12 -6.41
CA LEU A 66 5.10 18.78 -6.83
C LEU A 66 4.29 20.07 -7.03
N PRO A 67 3.50 20.21 -8.10
CA PRO A 67 2.66 21.37 -8.33
C PRO A 67 1.73 21.66 -7.15
N GLY A 68 1.72 22.91 -6.65
CA GLY A 68 0.86 23.33 -5.55
C GLY A 68 1.19 22.75 -4.18
N LYS A 69 2.29 21.99 -4.03
CA LYS A 69 2.73 21.43 -2.74
C LYS A 69 4.07 22.03 -2.33
N THR A 70 4.33 22.03 -1.02
CA THR A 70 5.66 22.37 -0.47
C THR A 70 6.70 21.39 -1.00
N GLN A 71 7.86 21.91 -1.40
CA GLN A 71 9.00 21.09 -1.82
C GLN A 71 9.42 20.15 -0.68
N LEU A 72 9.71 18.91 -1.02
CA LEU A 72 10.16 17.91 -0.06
C LEU A 72 11.61 17.54 -0.33
N ARG A 73 12.46 17.64 0.68
CA ARG A 73 13.83 17.14 0.62
C ARG A 73 13.84 15.64 0.85
N THR A 74 14.35 14.88 -0.11
CA THR A 74 14.62 13.45 0.02
C THR A 74 15.94 13.23 0.74
N LYS A 75 16.11 12.07 1.39
CA LYS A 75 17.36 11.71 2.07
C LYS A 75 18.37 11.09 1.11
N GLU A 76 17.89 10.27 0.17
CA GLU A 76 18.71 9.49 -0.77
C GLU A 76 18.64 10.04 -2.21
N GLY A 77 18.01 11.18 -2.42
CA GLY A 77 17.83 11.76 -3.76
C GLY A 77 17.00 10.84 -4.67
N THR A 78 17.53 10.56 -5.86
CA THR A 78 16.90 9.65 -6.81
C THR A 78 17.21 8.18 -6.53
N ALA A 79 18.18 7.86 -5.68
CA ALA A 79 18.66 6.48 -5.51
C ALA A 79 17.58 5.54 -4.97
N ALA A 80 16.81 5.98 -3.95
CA ALA A 80 15.75 5.18 -3.37
C ALA A 80 14.59 4.93 -4.36
N ILE A 81 14.19 5.93 -5.12
CA ILE A 81 13.11 5.78 -6.11
C ILE A 81 13.57 4.96 -7.33
N ASP A 82 14.81 5.14 -7.80
CA ASP A 82 15.36 4.33 -8.89
C ASP A 82 15.48 2.85 -8.49
N GLU A 83 15.81 2.56 -7.23
CA GLU A 83 15.83 1.22 -6.66
C GLU A 83 14.40 0.65 -6.55
N ALA A 84 13.43 1.45 -6.09
CA ALA A 84 12.03 1.03 -5.99
C ALA A 84 11.41 0.72 -7.37
N ILE A 85 11.74 1.51 -8.40
CA ILE A 85 11.32 1.25 -9.79
C ILE A 85 11.86 -0.12 -10.25
N ARG A 86 13.17 -0.37 -10.09
CA ARG A 86 13.77 -1.66 -10.44
C ARG A 86 13.14 -2.82 -9.69
N PHE A 87 12.87 -2.65 -8.40
CA PHE A 87 12.18 -3.66 -7.60
C PHE A 87 10.82 -4.00 -8.21
N LEU A 88 9.98 -2.99 -8.49
CA LEU A 88 8.63 -3.19 -9.03
C LEU A 88 8.62 -3.80 -10.42
N GLN A 89 9.59 -3.45 -11.27
CA GLN A 89 9.73 -4.01 -12.62
C GLN A 89 10.09 -5.50 -12.60
N ASN A 90 10.72 -5.99 -11.53
CA ASN A 90 11.13 -7.39 -11.38
C ASN A 90 10.25 -8.18 -10.41
N ALA A 91 9.35 -7.51 -9.67
CA ALA A 91 8.47 -8.16 -8.72
C ALA A 91 7.42 -9.01 -9.43
N GLN A 92 7.18 -10.22 -8.90
CA GLN A 92 6.07 -11.03 -9.36
C GLN A 92 4.76 -10.52 -8.75
N PRO A 93 3.64 -10.53 -9.49
CA PRO A 93 2.34 -10.22 -8.94
C PRO A 93 2.01 -11.11 -7.73
N LEU A 94 1.40 -10.51 -6.71
CA LEU A 94 0.96 -11.19 -5.50
C LEU A 94 -0.56 -11.12 -5.37
N PRO A 95 -1.19 -12.10 -4.69
CA PRO A 95 -2.60 -12.02 -4.34
C PRO A 95 -2.93 -10.74 -3.55
N PRO A 96 -4.16 -10.23 -3.69
CA PRO A 96 -4.60 -9.07 -2.93
C PRO A 96 -4.73 -9.40 -1.44
N LEU A 97 -4.50 -8.41 -0.60
CA LEU A 97 -4.78 -8.46 0.83
C LEU A 97 -6.29 -8.34 1.06
N THR A 98 -6.84 -9.21 1.90
CA THR A 98 -8.23 -9.11 2.37
C THR A 98 -8.32 -8.06 3.47
N ILE A 99 -9.30 -7.15 3.35
CA ILE A 99 -9.53 -6.11 4.37
C ILE A 99 -10.10 -6.78 5.63
N SER A 100 -9.45 -6.55 6.77
CA SER A 100 -9.93 -6.95 8.09
C SER A 100 -10.48 -5.74 8.85
N ARG A 101 -11.69 -5.88 9.38
CA ARG A 101 -12.32 -4.86 10.22
C ARG A 101 -11.59 -4.70 11.55
N GLY A 102 -11.27 -5.81 12.21
CA GLY A 102 -10.60 -5.78 13.52
C GLY A 102 -9.19 -5.21 13.42
N MET A 103 -8.42 -5.56 12.37
CA MET A 103 -7.12 -4.96 12.15
C MET A 103 -7.23 -3.46 11.81
N SER A 104 -8.28 -3.04 11.10
CA SER A 104 -8.53 -1.61 10.83
C SER A 104 -8.89 -0.85 12.11
N GLN A 105 -9.58 -1.48 13.06
CA GLN A 105 -9.82 -0.91 14.39
C GLN A 105 -8.52 -0.79 15.19
N ALA A 106 -7.64 -1.79 15.15
CA ALA A 106 -6.32 -1.74 15.77
C ALA A 106 -5.46 -0.59 15.22
N ALA A 107 -5.47 -0.41 13.90
CA ALA A 107 -4.80 0.72 13.24
C ALA A 107 -5.41 2.07 13.66
N ALA A 108 -6.74 2.15 13.82
CA ALA A 108 -7.43 3.35 14.30
C ALA A 108 -7.07 3.70 15.75
N ASP A 109 -6.97 2.70 16.64
CA ASP A 109 -6.45 2.88 18.00
C ASP A 109 -5.08 3.55 17.98
N HIS A 110 -4.17 3.05 17.12
CA HIS A 110 -2.82 3.60 17.02
C HIS A 110 -2.80 5.04 16.50
N CYS A 111 -3.64 5.35 15.51
CA CYS A 111 -3.80 6.73 15.05
C CYS A 111 -4.32 7.65 16.15
N ALA A 112 -5.28 7.20 16.96
CA ALA A 112 -5.81 7.95 18.11
C ALA A 112 -4.74 8.15 19.20
N ASP A 113 -3.96 7.12 19.49
CA ASP A 113 -2.87 7.19 20.47
C ASP A 113 -1.80 8.22 20.10
N GLN A 114 -1.53 8.40 18.82
CA GLN A 114 -0.49 9.30 18.34
C GLN A 114 -1.00 10.69 17.90
N ALA A 115 -2.29 10.95 18.00
CA ALA A 115 -2.90 12.20 17.51
C ALA A 115 -2.22 13.45 18.08
N ASP A 116 -1.78 13.44 19.35
CA ASP A 116 -1.11 14.55 20.04
C ASP A 116 0.36 14.73 19.64
N GLY A 117 0.87 13.99 18.66
CA GLY A 117 2.24 14.13 18.13
C GLY A 117 3.20 13.01 18.53
N GLY A 118 2.69 11.87 19.02
CA GLY A 118 3.45 10.64 19.23
C GLY A 118 4.14 10.15 17.96
N PHE A 119 5.09 9.21 18.08
CA PHE A 119 5.85 8.71 16.93
C PHE A 119 6.31 7.27 17.14
N GLY A 120 6.26 6.46 16.07
CA GLY A 120 6.74 5.09 16.05
C GLY A 120 5.64 4.07 16.33
N HIS A 121 6.05 2.85 16.70
CA HIS A 121 5.19 1.67 16.76
C HIS A 121 4.53 1.43 18.13
N GLU A 122 4.90 2.20 19.14
CA GLU A 122 4.40 2.04 20.50
C GLU A 122 3.23 3.01 20.76
N GLY A 123 2.12 2.49 21.28
CA GLY A 123 0.97 3.27 21.71
C GLY A 123 1.20 3.94 23.07
N LYS A 124 0.28 4.81 23.50
CA LYS A 124 0.34 5.49 24.82
C LYS A 124 0.34 4.49 25.98
N ASP A 125 -0.32 3.37 25.83
CA ASP A 125 -0.35 2.26 26.79
C ASP A 125 0.82 1.27 26.62
N ARG A 126 1.82 1.62 25.82
CA ARG A 126 2.98 0.80 25.43
C ARG A 126 2.64 -0.42 24.59
N SER A 127 1.42 -0.54 24.10
CA SER A 127 1.05 -1.62 23.18
C SER A 127 1.75 -1.45 21.83
N ARG A 128 2.14 -2.58 21.24
CA ARG A 128 2.64 -2.67 19.87
C ARG A 128 1.57 -3.26 18.94
N GLY A 129 1.77 -3.17 17.64
CA GLY A 129 0.80 -3.59 16.62
C GLY A 129 0.14 -4.94 16.90
N GLY A 130 0.94 -5.99 17.19
CA GLY A 130 0.40 -7.32 17.52
C GLY A 130 -0.56 -7.34 18.72
N GLN A 131 -0.29 -6.55 19.76
CA GLN A 131 -1.16 -6.45 20.93
C GLN A 131 -2.45 -5.68 20.61
N ARG A 132 -2.37 -4.63 19.77
CA ARG A 132 -3.57 -3.91 19.29
C ARG A 132 -4.46 -4.79 18.42
N ILE A 133 -3.87 -5.53 17.47
CA ILE A 133 -4.57 -6.49 16.63
C ILE A 133 -5.31 -7.54 17.49
N ALA A 134 -4.67 -8.05 18.55
CA ALA A 134 -5.25 -9.05 19.44
C ALA A 134 -6.47 -8.56 20.24
N ARG A 135 -6.72 -7.25 20.32
CA ARG A 135 -7.96 -6.72 20.95
C ARG A 135 -9.20 -7.05 20.14
N TYR A 136 -9.07 -7.20 18.83
CA TYR A 136 -10.19 -7.30 17.89
C TYR A 136 -10.31 -8.64 17.19
N GLY A 137 -9.35 -9.56 17.42
CA GLY A 137 -9.35 -10.86 16.80
C GLY A 137 -8.08 -11.64 17.08
N THR A 138 -7.83 -12.67 16.28
CA THR A 138 -6.65 -13.53 16.43
C THR A 138 -5.87 -13.56 15.11
N ALA A 139 -4.66 -13.00 15.13
CA ALA A 139 -3.73 -13.15 14.01
C ALA A 139 -3.13 -14.55 13.99
N ARG A 140 -2.91 -15.09 12.80
CA ARG A 140 -2.25 -16.38 12.55
C ARG A 140 -1.04 -16.17 11.64
N GLY A 141 0.03 -16.89 11.91
CA GLY A 141 1.29 -16.74 11.22
C GLY A 141 2.02 -15.45 11.60
N SER A 142 2.75 -14.88 10.66
CA SER A 142 3.47 -13.62 10.85
C SER A 142 2.52 -12.43 10.82
N TRP A 143 2.94 -11.35 11.47
CA TRP A 143 2.28 -10.04 11.41
C TRP A 143 3.31 -8.93 11.19
N GLY A 144 2.85 -7.77 10.74
CA GLY A 144 3.67 -6.59 10.53
C GLY A 144 2.86 -5.30 10.65
N GLU A 145 3.56 -4.19 10.82
CA GLU A 145 2.96 -2.86 10.88
C GLU A 145 3.77 -1.89 10.03
N ASN A 146 3.10 -1.07 9.23
CA ASN A 146 3.66 0.11 8.57
C ASN A 146 2.98 1.36 9.11
N ILE A 147 3.75 2.45 9.22
CA ILE A 147 3.24 3.76 9.59
C ILE A 147 3.72 4.80 8.57
N SER A 148 2.81 5.67 8.15
CA SER A 148 3.12 6.81 7.30
C SER A 148 2.64 8.10 7.92
N TYR A 149 3.47 9.13 7.92
CA TYR A 149 3.14 10.45 8.46
C TYR A 149 3.11 11.51 7.36
N GLY A 150 2.20 12.48 7.47
CA GLY A 150 2.14 13.66 6.64
C GLY A 150 1.67 13.44 5.20
N LYS A 151 1.12 12.27 4.89
CA LYS A 151 0.53 11.96 3.58
C LYS A 151 -0.99 12.05 3.67
N SER A 152 -1.63 12.63 2.66
CA SER A 152 -3.07 12.91 2.67
C SER A 152 -3.88 12.07 1.68
N THR A 153 -3.24 11.27 0.85
CA THR A 153 -3.91 10.38 -0.11
C THR A 153 -3.38 8.95 0.03
N ALA A 154 -4.19 7.97 -0.33
CA ALA A 154 -3.80 6.57 -0.34
C ALA A 154 -2.57 6.33 -1.22
N ARG A 155 -2.54 6.93 -2.40
CA ARG A 155 -1.41 6.82 -3.33
C ARG A 155 -0.14 7.42 -2.76
N ASP A 156 -0.18 8.63 -2.18
CA ASP A 156 0.99 9.27 -1.57
C ASP A 156 1.56 8.40 -0.42
N VAL A 157 0.68 7.74 0.37
CA VAL A 157 1.09 6.81 1.42
C VAL A 157 1.84 5.61 0.83
N VAL A 158 1.23 4.93 -0.13
CA VAL A 158 1.79 3.67 -0.66
C VAL A 158 3.07 3.94 -1.47
N LEU A 159 3.12 5.01 -2.28
CA LEU A 159 4.34 5.42 -2.98
C LEU A 159 5.49 5.70 -1.99
N ALA A 160 5.23 6.45 -0.91
CA ALA A 160 6.24 6.75 0.09
C ALA A 160 6.79 5.50 0.77
N LEU A 161 5.92 4.54 1.13
CA LEU A 161 6.31 3.29 1.77
C LEU A 161 7.03 2.31 0.83
N ILE A 162 6.72 2.35 -0.47
CA ILE A 162 7.44 1.56 -1.47
C ILE A 162 8.82 2.14 -1.75
N ILE A 163 8.95 3.47 -1.85
CA ILE A 163 10.25 4.14 -2.01
C ILE A 163 11.09 3.95 -0.75
N ASP A 164 10.50 4.15 0.41
CA ASP A 164 11.11 3.95 1.74
C ASP A 164 12.40 4.77 1.92
N ASP A 165 12.37 6.05 1.48
CA ASP A 165 13.50 6.97 1.45
C ASP A 165 14.11 7.19 2.84
N GLY A 166 15.42 7.00 2.95
CA GLY A 166 16.17 7.11 4.20
C GLY A 166 16.07 5.90 5.12
N LEU A 167 15.50 4.79 4.65
CA LEU A 167 15.41 3.51 5.35
C LEU A 167 15.96 2.40 4.45
N PRO A 168 17.28 2.21 4.36
CA PRO A 168 17.93 1.31 3.39
C PRO A 168 17.46 -0.15 3.47
N ALA A 169 16.97 -0.59 4.62
CA ALA A 169 16.41 -1.95 4.80
C ALA A 169 15.05 -2.15 4.12
N ARG A 170 14.41 -1.08 3.60
CA ARG A 170 13.13 -1.09 2.87
C ARG A 170 12.04 -1.94 3.54
N LYS A 171 11.97 -1.87 4.86
CA LYS A 171 11.05 -2.72 5.65
C LYS A 171 9.57 -2.47 5.35
N HIS A 172 9.19 -1.23 5.07
CA HIS A 172 7.80 -0.93 4.73
C HIS A 172 7.42 -1.53 3.38
N ARG A 173 8.28 -1.43 2.37
CA ARG A 173 8.10 -2.10 1.08
C ARG A 173 8.05 -3.62 1.25
N ALA A 174 8.96 -4.18 2.07
CA ALA A 174 8.98 -5.61 2.34
C ALA A 174 7.66 -6.11 2.95
N ASN A 175 7.02 -5.34 3.83
CA ASN A 175 5.70 -5.68 4.35
C ASN A 175 4.62 -5.64 3.26
N ILE A 176 4.59 -4.62 2.41
CA ILE A 176 3.60 -4.52 1.32
C ILE A 176 3.72 -5.71 0.36
N PHE A 177 4.93 -6.14 0.03
CA PHE A 177 5.21 -7.23 -0.90
C PHE A 177 5.52 -8.57 -0.22
N ASN A 178 5.16 -8.73 1.06
CA ASN A 178 5.33 -10.01 1.73
C ASN A 178 4.28 -11.03 1.21
N PRO A 179 4.72 -12.16 0.61
CA PRO A 179 3.80 -13.17 0.08
C PRO A 179 3.06 -13.94 1.20
N ASN A 180 3.56 -13.89 2.44
CA ASN A 180 2.93 -14.55 3.57
C ASN A 180 1.81 -13.70 4.21
N PHE A 181 1.61 -12.46 3.80
CA PHE A 181 0.50 -11.63 4.27
C PHE A 181 -0.71 -11.75 3.34
N ASN A 182 -1.86 -12.11 3.92
CA ASN A 182 -3.14 -12.27 3.22
C ASN A 182 -4.22 -11.32 3.73
N PHE A 183 -4.02 -10.73 4.91
CA PHE A 183 -4.96 -9.79 5.54
C PHE A 183 -4.27 -8.49 5.85
N ALA A 184 -5.03 -7.39 5.74
CA ALA A 184 -4.59 -6.09 6.21
C ALA A 184 -5.74 -5.29 6.81
N GLY A 185 -5.39 -4.43 7.78
CA GLY A 185 -6.24 -3.36 8.28
C GLY A 185 -5.50 -2.04 8.18
N ALA A 186 -6.20 -0.94 7.93
CA ALA A 186 -5.59 0.37 7.89
C ALA A 186 -6.54 1.45 8.40
N ALA A 187 -5.97 2.53 8.93
CA ALA A 187 -6.71 3.71 9.34
C ALA A 187 -5.89 4.99 9.11
N PHE A 188 -6.59 6.09 8.85
CA PHE A 188 -6.06 7.44 8.91
C PHE A 188 -6.51 8.14 10.19
N GLY A 189 -5.66 9.00 10.71
CA GLY A 189 -5.99 9.88 11.81
C GLY A 189 -5.28 11.24 11.70
N PRO A 190 -5.76 12.25 12.45
CA PRO A 190 -5.06 13.51 12.61
C PRO A 190 -3.76 13.29 13.38
N HIS A 191 -2.77 14.17 13.18
CA HIS A 191 -1.51 14.12 13.89
C HIS A 191 -0.98 15.55 14.09
N ALA A 192 -0.79 15.96 15.35
CA ALA A 192 -0.43 17.34 15.71
C ALA A 192 0.83 17.84 15.00
N ARG A 193 1.86 17.01 14.88
CA ARG A 193 3.14 17.40 14.27
C ARG A 193 3.14 17.26 12.75
N PHE A 194 2.49 16.23 12.21
CA PHE A 194 2.56 15.88 10.77
C PHE A 194 1.25 16.10 10.02
N ARG A 195 0.22 16.62 10.68
CA ARG A 195 -1.16 16.83 10.21
C ARG A 195 -1.95 15.53 10.03
N THR A 196 -1.34 14.50 9.45
CA THR A 196 -1.96 13.21 9.21
C THR A 196 -1.02 12.08 9.58
N MET A 197 -1.60 10.96 9.97
CA MET A 197 -0.95 9.67 10.15
C MET A 197 -1.81 8.60 9.49
N CYS A 198 -1.17 7.58 8.93
CA CYS A 198 -1.81 6.36 8.48
C CYS A 198 -1.07 5.17 9.10
N SER A 199 -1.79 4.31 9.82
CA SER A 199 -1.31 3.03 10.32
C SER A 199 -1.88 1.89 9.49
N MET A 200 -1.07 0.88 9.22
CA MET A 200 -1.42 -0.31 8.45
C MET A 200 -0.89 -1.54 9.15
N ASP A 201 -1.77 -2.45 9.50
CA ASP A 201 -1.45 -3.75 10.07
C ASP A 201 -1.59 -4.86 9.03
N PHE A 202 -0.71 -5.86 9.08
CA PHE A 202 -0.68 -7.01 8.18
C PHE A 202 -0.67 -8.31 8.97
N ALA A 203 -1.29 -9.37 8.43
CA ALA A 203 -1.21 -10.71 8.99
C ALA A 203 -1.28 -11.82 7.92
N GLY A 204 -0.66 -12.96 8.19
CA GLY A 204 -0.77 -14.16 7.35
C GLY A 204 -2.18 -14.74 7.34
N GLY A 205 -2.86 -14.73 8.48
CA GLY A 205 -4.26 -15.07 8.67
C GLY A 205 -4.86 -14.24 9.80
N TYR A 206 -6.18 -14.06 9.78
CA TYR A 206 -6.88 -13.34 10.82
C TYR A 206 -8.29 -13.88 11.01
N VAL A 207 -8.70 -14.01 12.26
CA VAL A 207 -10.07 -14.37 12.66
C VAL A 207 -10.62 -13.23 13.48
N GLU A 208 -11.69 -12.61 13.01
CA GLU A 208 -12.36 -11.50 13.71
C GLU A 208 -12.93 -11.95 15.05
N ARG A 209 -12.94 -11.09 16.04
CA ARG A 209 -13.56 -11.40 17.34
C ARG A 209 -15.07 -11.64 17.15
N GLY A 210 -15.54 -12.78 17.64
CA GLY A 210 -16.94 -13.20 17.51
C GLY A 210 -17.23 -14.00 16.25
N GLU A 211 -16.27 -14.19 15.34
CA GLU A 211 -16.41 -15.11 14.22
C GLU A 211 -15.87 -16.48 14.57
N THR A 212 -16.62 -17.53 14.20
CA THR A 212 -16.14 -18.91 14.29
C THR A 212 -15.25 -19.19 13.08
N PRO A 213 -14.02 -19.72 13.24
CA PRO A 213 -13.21 -20.13 12.12
C PRO A 213 -13.96 -21.08 11.19
N VAL A 214 -13.97 -20.84 9.90
CA VAL A 214 -14.71 -21.65 8.90
C VAL A 214 -14.38 -23.15 9.02
N ASN A 215 -13.16 -23.51 9.40
CA ASN A 215 -12.75 -24.91 9.62
C ASN A 215 -13.38 -25.55 10.85
N ALA A 216 -13.98 -24.81 11.79
CA ALA A 216 -14.68 -25.37 12.94
C ALA A 216 -16.13 -25.80 12.59
N LEU A 217 -16.67 -25.27 11.48
CA LEU A 217 -18.01 -25.63 10.99
C LEU A 217 -18.01 -26.97 10.23
N VAL A 218 -16.90 -27.37 9.63
CA VAL A 218 -16.78 -28.65 8.90
C VAL A 218 -16.65 -29.83 9.88
N ALA A 219 -16.03 -29.64 11.05
CA ALA A 219 -15.79 -30.67 12.02
C ALA A 219 -17.05 -31.09 12.87
N LYS A 220 -18.16 -30.35 12.76
CA LYS A 220 -19.40 -30.64 13.49
C LYS A 220 -20.44 -31.46 12.71
N ASN A 221 -20.15 -31.80 11.46
CA ASN A 221 -21.06 -32.54 10.57
C ASN A 221 -20.52 -33.95 10.19
N PHE A 222 -19.63 -34.51 11.00
CA PHE A 222 -19.21 -35.93 10.91
C PHE A 222 -19.40 -36.65 12.23
#